data_36141307f860f4dd01c70304f8129441
#
_entry.id   36141307f860f4dd01c70304f8129441
#
_cell.length_a   1.000
_cell.length_b   1.000
_cell.length_c   1.000
_cell.angle_alpha   90.00
_cell.angle_beta   90.00
_cell.angle_gamma   90.00
#
_symmetry.space_group_name_H-M   'P 1'
#
loop_
_entity.id
_entity.type
_entity.pdbx_description
1 polymer ?
#
loop_
_entity_poly.entity_id
_entity_poly.type
_entity_poly.pdbx_seq_one_letter_code
_entity_poly.pdbx_strand_id
1 'polypeptide(L)'
;MRMLLFRMLCVGALTWVAAAQAGLPALLGSGEPLPSLAPMLDRTTPAVVNIATYTTVPVRNPLLEDPFFRHFFNVPDQRRYRRTQSAGSGVVVDASEGFIVTNYHVVRNADEINITLADGRVLSATPIGSDEQVDLAVLKVEADDLAEIDFADSSNLQVGDFVVAIGSPFGLSQTVTSGIVSALGRSGLGIEGYEDFIQTDASINPGNSGGALVDLNGRLIGINTAIVAPSGGNVGIGFAIPANMVRAIMNQLIEHGEVRRGYLGLAIQGLNVELAEAFGVERTKGVVVVEVDPESAAEQAGLQAGDIITQVGSRQITKISDFHSQAAVMFVGDSVALEVLRAGKTQSLSLEIGSDKLEKISGRRIDGRLTGTQLQNFRNVEDRGLGAGVLVTDIDSESQPYRFGLRAGDILVGANRQEVRNLTELREAARLSQAQLLLRVYRSGKFGFVAIR
;
A
#
# COMPACT_ATOMS: atom_id res chain seq x y z
N MET A 1 -33.04 -70.92 -22.65
CA MET A 1 -32.03 -71.15 -21.59
C MET A 1 -30.86 -70.11 -21.64
N ARG A 2 -30.63 -69.41 -22.76
CA ARG A 2 -29.56 -68.35 -22.86
C ARG A 2 -29.99 -66.95 -22.41
N MET A 3 -31.27 -66.68 -22.28
CA MET A 3 -31.78 -65.35 -21.87
C MET A 3 -31.95 -65.12 -20.36
N LEU A 4 -31.94 -66.21 -19.57
CA LEU A 4 -32.05 -66.09 -18.12
C LEU A 4 -30.70 -65.84 -17.42
N LEU A 5 -29.59 -66.32 -18.01
CA LEU A 5 -28.25 -66.09 -17.44
C LEU A 5 -27.75 -64.64 -17.63
N PHE A 6 -28.26 -63.91 -18.63
CA PHE A 6 -27.85 -62.51 -18.85
C PHE A 6 -28.54 -61.53 -17.91
N ARG A 7 -29.72 -61.90 -17.42
CA ARG A 7 -30.43 -61.05 -16.43
C ARG A 7 -29.92 -61.22 -15.00
N MET A 8 -29.31 -62.34 -14.66
CA MET A 8 -28.68 -62.53 -13.33
C MET A 8 -27.30 -61.87 -13.20
N LEU A 9 -26.56 -61.67 -14.34
CA LEU A 9 -25.29 -60.97 -14.30
C LEU A 9 -25.44 -59.45 -14.17
N CYS A 10 -26.55 -58.87 -14.65
CA CYS A 10 -26.80 -57.43 -14.49
C CYS A 10 -27.32 -57.00 -13.12
N VAL A 11 -27.91 -57.91 -12.35
CA VAL A 11 -28.40 -57.61 -10.98
C VAL A 11 -27.26 -57.71 -9.95
N GLY A 12 -26.22 -58.53 -10.21
CA GLY A 12 -25.02 -58.64 -9.34
C GLY A 12 -24.04 -57.47 -9.45
N ALA A 13 -24.12 -56.66 -10.53
CA ALA A 13 -23.21 -55.50 -10.73
C ALA A 13 -23.71 -54.19 -10.12
N LEU A 14 -24.98 -54.16 -9.63
CA LEU A 14 -25.58 -52.92 -9.07
C LEU A 14 -25.48 -52.80 -7.53
N THR A 15 -24.90 -53.76 -6.83
CA THR A 15 -24.80 -53.75 -5.38
C THR A 15 -23.43 -53.41 -4.81
N TRP A 16 -22.47 -52.99 -5.64
CA TRP A 16 -21.15 -52.56 -5.17
C TRP A 16 -20.87 -51.09 -5.54
N VAL A 17 -21.83 -50.17 -5.38
CA VAL A 17 -21.54 -48.82 -5.08
C VAL A 17 -21.43 -48.75 -3.56
N ALA A 18 -20.33 -49.24 -3.03
CA ALA A 18 -19.88 -48.86 -1.70
C ALA A 18 -19.69 -47.37 -1.78
N ALA A 19 -20.52 -46.62 -1.07
CA ALA A 19 -20.33 -45.19 -0.83
C ALA A 19 -18.92 -45.05 -0.26
N ALA A 20 -17.95 -44.69 -1.11
CA ALA A 20 -16.69 -44.15 -0.67
C ALA A 20 -17.05 -42.81 -0.02
N GLN A 21 -17.47 -42.86 1.22
CA GLN A 21 -17.44 -41.70 2.08
C GLN A 21 -15.95 -41.38 2.28
N ALA A 22 -15.44 -40.47 1.48
CA ALA A 22 -14.15 -39.84 1.70
C ALA A 22 -14.25 -38.91 2.92
N GLY A 23 -14.63 -39.46 4.06
CA GLY A 23 -14.50 -38.82 5.36
C GLY A 23 -13.06 -39.03 5.82
N LEU A 24 -12.39 -37.98 6.24
CA LEU A 24 -11.12 -38.12 6.96
C LEU A 24 -11.35 -39.02 8.19
N PRO A 25 -10.41 -39.93 8.50
CA PRO A 25 -10.52 -40.75 9.69
C PRO A 25 -10.55 -39.86 10.93
N ALA A 26 -11.39 -40.21 11.92
CA ALA A 26 -11.52 -39.44 13.16
C ALA A 26 -10.20 -39.43 14.00
N LEU A 27 -9.34 -40.42 13.77
CA LEU A 27 -8.04 -40.58 14.45
C LEU A 27 -6.95 -40.84 13.45
N LEU A 28 -5.74 -40.39 13.76
CA LEU A 28 -4.53 -40.81 13.05
C LEU A 28 -4.25 -42.31 13.27
N GLY A 29 -3.47 -42.92 12.43
CA GLY A 29 -3.05 -44.31 12.62
C GLY A 29 -2.31 -44.58 13.94
N SER A 30 -1.82 -43.54 14.63
CA SER A 30 -1.27 -43.55 15.98
C SER A 30 -2.33 -43.59 17.09
N GLY A 31 -3.62 -43.45 16.77
CA GLY A 31 -4.71 -43.30 17.76
C GLY A 31 -4.89 -41.87 18.31
N GLU A 32 -4.12 -40.89 17.81
CA GLU A 32 -4.26 -39.49 18.17
C GLU A 32 -5.41 -38.85 17.38
N PRO A 33 -6.12 -37.85 17.95
CA PRO A 33 -7.12 -37.09 17.20
C PRO A 33 -6.45 -36.33 16.05
N LEU A 34 -7.18 -36.14 14.96
CA LEU A 34 -6.72 -35.30 13.86
C LEU A 34 -6.40 -33.90 14.38
N PRO A 35 -5.29 -33.29 13.94
CA PRO A 35 -4.96 -31.92 14.32
C PRO A 35 -6.10 -30.98 13.90
N SER A 36 -6.50 -30.11 14.81
CA SER A 36 -7.57 -29.12 14.60
C SER A 36 -7.06 -27.73 14.86
N LEU A 37 -7.47 -26.76 14.02
CA LEU A 37 -7.20 -25.34 14.20
C LEU A 37 -8.17 -24.70 15.22
N ALA A 38 -9.26 -25.39 15.61
CA ALA A 38 -10.30 -24.82 16.45
C ALA A 38 -9.78 -24.19 17.75
N PRO A 39 -8.87 -24.82 18.54
CA PRO A 39 -8.38 -24.22 19.78
C PRO A 39 -7.56 -22.92 19.57
N MET A 40 -6.90 -22.78 18.42
CA MET A 40 -6.20 -21.55 18.04
C MET A 40 -7.22 -20.49 17.61
N LEU A 41 -8.21 -20.86 16.79
CA LEU A 41 -9.25 -19.98 16.29
C LEU A 41 -10.13 -19.43 17.42
N ASP A 42 -10.47 -20.23 18.43
CA ASP A 42 -11.24 -19.77 19.60
C ASP A 42 -10.57 -18.57 20.30
N ARG A 43 -9.24 -18.47 20.24
CA ARG A 43 -8.47 -17.37 20.83
C ARG A 43 -8.28 -16.19 19.90
N THR A 44 -8.17 -16.41 18.58
CA THR A 44 -7.80 -15.37 17.61
C THR A 44 -8.99 -14.74 16.92
N THR A 45 -10.06 -15.52 16.65
CA THR A 45 -11.22 -14.97 15.95
C THR A 45 -11.91 -13.83 16.68
N PRO A 46 -12.00 -13.78 18.05
CA PRO A 46 -12.61 -12.66 18.74
C PRO A 46 -11.94 -11.30 18.48
N ALA A 47 -10.66 -11.31 18.13
CA ALA A 47 -9.91 -10.08 17.81
C ALA A 47 -10.08 -9.63 16.34
N VAL A 48 -10.71 -10.44 15.48
CA VAL A 48 -11.02 -10.07 14.11
C VAL A 48 -12.44 -9.53 14.01
N VAL A 49 -12.57 -8.27 13.64
CA VAL A 49 -13.83 -7.52 13.66
C VAL A 49 -14.34 -7.24 12.25
N ASN A 50 -15.66 -7.03 12.15
CA ASN A 50 -16.27 -6.51 10.92
C ASN A 50 -16.21 -4.99 10.93
N ILE A 51 -15.90 -4.40 9.77
CA ILE A 51 -15.92 -2.96 9.53
C ILE A 51 -17.00 -2.66 8.51
N ALA A 52 -17.97 -1.84 8.91
CA ALA A 52 -19.00 -1.29 8.03
C ALA A 52 -18.77 0.22 7.88
N THR A 53 -18.55 0.67 6.66
CA THR A 53 -18.37 2.10 6.35
C THR A 53 -19.55 2.64 5.58
N TYR A 54 -19.89 3.89 5.84
CA TYR A 54 -20.97 4.59 5.17
C TYR A 54 -20.43 5.85 4.52
N THR A 55 -20.78 6.05 3.24
CA THR A 55 -20.38 7.22 2.46
C THR A 55 -21.61 7.83 1.81
N THR A 56 -21.75 9.14 1.92
CA THR A 56 -22.83 9.90 1.32
C THR A 56 -22.40 10.45 -0.03
N VAL A 57 -22.81 9.84 -1.11
CA VAL A 57 -22.46 10.29 -2.46
C VAL A 57 -23.61 11.08 -3.11
N PRO A 58 -23.32 12.24 -3.74
CA PRO A 58 -24.33 12.97 -4.49
C PRO A 58 -24.76 12.15 -5.72
N VAL A 59 -26.05 11.95 -5.88
CA VAL A 59 -26.60 11.33 -7.09
C VAL A 59 -26.58 12.36 -8.21
N ARG A 60 -25.63 12.21 -9.14
CA ARG A 60 -25.59 13.00 -10.37
C ARG A 60 -26.66 12.52 -11.31
N ASN A 61 -27.58 13.42 -11.66
CA ASN A 61 -28.54 13.20 -12.74
C ASN A 61 -28.20 14.16 -13.89
N PRO A 62 -27.67 13.68 -15.01
CA PRO A 62 -27.26 14.56 -16.11
C PRO A 62 -28.35 15.48 -16.62
N LEU A 63 -29.62 15.06 -16.51
CA LEU A 63 -30.79 15.88 -16.90
C LEU A 63 -31.03 17.05 -15.93
N LEU A 64 -30.62 16.92 -14.67
CA LEU A 64 -30.73 17.98 -13.66
C LEU A 64 -29.52 18.92 -13.63
N GLU A 65 -28.43 18.57 -14.30
CA GLU A 65 -27.23 19.41 -14.46
C GLU A 65 -27.38 20.41 -15.62
N ASP A 66 -28.30 20.16 -16.56
CA ASP A 66 -28.59 21.09 -17.66
C ASP A 66 -29.39 22.31 -17.17
N PRO A 67 -28.83 23.53 -17.26
CA PRO A 67 -29.49 24.77 -16.81
C PRO A 67 -30.85 24.99 -17.52
N PHE A 68 -31.00 24.59 -18.79
CA PHE A 68 -32.22 24.71 -19.55
C PHE A 68 -33.32 23.81 -18.97
N PHE A 69 -33.00 22.55 -18.68
CA PHE A 69 -33.94 21.59 -18.08
C PHE A 69 -34.42 22.04 -16.70
N ARG A 70 -33.49 22.53 -15.86
CA ARG A 70 -33.80 23.03 -14.50
C ARG A 70 -34.77 24.22 -14.55
N HIS A 71 -34.51 25.16 -15.44
CA HIS A 71 -35.36 26.36 -15.59
C HIS A 71 -36.73 26.04 -16.15
N PHE A 72 -36.79 25.17 -17.17
CA PHE A 72 -38.04 24.85 -17.89
C PHE A 72 -39.00 23.99 -17.04
N PHE A 73 -38.48 23.06 -16.24
CA PHE A 73 -39.32 22.15 -15.44
C PHE A 73 -39.44 22.58 -13.97
N ASN A 74 -38.92 23.75 -13.60
CA ASN A 74 -38.96 24.29 -12.23
C ASN A 74 -38.54 23.27 -11.17
N VAL A 75 -37.46 22.50 -11.48
CA VAL A 75 -36.95 21.43 -10.60
C VAL A 75 -36.29 22.06 -9.40
N PRO A 76 -36.72 21.75 -8.15
CA PRO A 76 -36.08 22.26 -6.95
C PRO A 76 -34.61 21.81 -6.90
N ASP A 77 -33.73 22.67 -6.37
CA ASP A 77 -32.29 22.39 -6.19
C ASP A 77 -32.06 21.39 -5.04
N GLN A 78 -32.76 20.25 -5.07
CA GLN A 78 -32.60 19.18 -4.10
C GLN A 78 -31.54 18.23 -4.63
N ARG A 79 -30.30 18.41 -4.16
CA ARG A 79 -29.24 17.41 -4.32
C ARG A 79 -29.70 16.15 -3.62
N ARG A 80 -30.00 15.10 -4.37
CA ARG A 80 -30.28 13.78 -3.81
C ARG A 80 -28.95 13.14 -3.44
N TYR A 81 -28.83 12.75 -2.19
CA TYR A 81 -27.69 11.97 -1.69
C TYR A 81 -28.10 10.51 -1.57
N ARG A 82 -27.19 9.63 -1.91
CA ARG A 82 -27.34 8.19 -1.69
C ARG A 82 -26.30 7.76 -0.66
N ARG A 83 -26.73 7.11 0.40
CA ARG A 83 -25.85 6.46 1.35
C ARG A 83 -25.43 5.10 0.76
N THR A 84 -24.15 4.88 0.56
CA THR A 84 -23.56 3.61 0.15
C THR A 84 -22.86 3.00 1.35
N GLN A 85 -22.90 1.69 1.45
CA GLN A 85 -22.23 0.92 2.49
C GLN A 85 -21.14 0.08 1.83
N SER A 86 -19.96 0.04 2.44
CA SER A 86 -18.89 -0.91 2.17
C SER A 86 -18.61 -1.73 3.41
N ALA A 87 -18.04 -2.91 3.23
CA ALA A 87 -17.71 -3.81 4.34
C ALA A 87 -16.30 -4.39 4.13
N GLY A 88 -15.58 -4.53 5.23
CA GLY A 88 -14.29 -5.17 5.33
C GLY A 88 -14.08 -5.78 6.70
N SER A 89 -12.85 -6.11 7.00
CA SER A 89 -12.43 -6.64 8.29
C SER A 89 -11.41 -5.73 8.96
N GLY A 90 -11.21 -5.89 10.24
CA GLY A 90 -10.14 -5.27 11.02
C GLY A 90 -9.57 -6.24 12.04
N VAL A 91 -8.43 -5.93 12.59
CA VAL A 91 -7.74 -6.70 13.63
C VAL A 91 -7.50 -5.80 14.83
N VAL A 92 -8.00 -6.19 15.99
CA VAL A 92 -7.65 -5.54 17.26
C VAL A 92 -6.22 -5.93 17.59
N VAL A 93 -5.34 -4.96 17.69
CA VAL A 93 -3.90 -5.14 17.92
C VAL A 93 -3.42 -4.56 19.25
N ASP A 94 -4.28 -3.80 19.91
CA ASP A 94 -4.09 -3.29 21.26
C ASP A 94 -5.47 -3.17 21.91
N ALA A 95 -5.79 -4.10 22.82
CA ALA A 95 -7.07 -4.14 23.50
C ALA A 95 -7.20 -3.04 24.57
N SER A 96 -6.07 -2.60 25.15
CA SER A 96 -6.05 -1.61 26.21
C SER A 96 -6.35 -0.19 25.72
N GLU A 97 -5.82 0.13 24.52
CA GLU A 97 -6.02 1.42 23.86
C GLU A 97 -7.16 1.40 22.83
N GLY A 98 -7.67 0.20 22.48
CA GLY A 98 -8.72 0.00 21.50
C GLY A 98 -8.28 0.24 20.05
N PHE A 99 -7.00 -0.02 19.73
CA PHE A 99 -6.49 0.15 18.36
C PHE A 99 -6.84 -1.04 17.48
N ILE A 100 -7.34 -0.71 16.29
CA ILE A 100 -7.72 -1.65 15.24
C ILE A 100 -6.97 -1.27 13.97
N VAL A 101 -6.32 -2.25 13.36
CA VAL A 101 -5.68 -2.10 12.04
C VAL A 101 -6.59 -2.68 10.97
N THR A 102 -6.68 -1.98 9.83
CA THR A 102 -7.42 -2.41 8.64
C THR A 102 -6.75 -1.87 7.38
N ASN A 103 -7.30 -2.15 6.20
CA ASN A 103 -6.83 -1.53 4.97
C ASN A 103 -7.38 -0.11 4.79
N TYR A 104 -6.58 0.76 4.17
CA TYR A 104 -7.00 2.12 3.80
C TYR A 104 -8.21 2.10 2.87
N HIS A 105 -8.20 1.23 1.84
CA HIS A 105 -9.30 1.15 0.88
C HIS A 105 -10.64 0.78 1.52
N VAL A 106 -10.67 0.13 2.69
CA VAL A 106 -11.89 -0.20 3.45
C VAL A 106 -12.52 1.07 4.04
N VAL A 107 -11.70 2.00 4.52
CA VAL A 107 -12.15 3.18 5.28
C VAL A 107 -12.06 4.50 4.50
N ARG A 108 -11.46 4.52 3.32
CA ARG A 108 -11.30 5.73 2.52
C ARG A 108 -12.67 6.36 2.20
N ASN A 109 -12.73 7.69 2.34
CA ASN A 109 -13.94 8.49 2.09
C ASN A 109 -15.16 8.09 2.93
N ALA A 110 -14.97 7.38 4.06
CA ALA A 110 -16.05 7.05 4.97
C ALA A 110 -16.47 8.26 5.79
N ASP A 111 -17.78 8.58 5.81
CA ASP A 111 -18.35 9.58 6.70
C ASP A 111 -18.57 9.00 8.11
N GLU A 112 -18.79 7.67 8.19
CA GLU A 112 -19.07 6.94 9.43
C GLU A 112 -18.46 5.53 9.33
N ILE A 113 -17.82 5.10 10.41
CA ILE A 113 -17.17 3.78 10.51
C ILE A 113 -17.75 3.07 11.74
N ASN A 114 -18.36 1.92 11.51
CA ASN A 114 -18.92 1.07 12.57
C ASN A 114 -18.18 -0.26 12.61
N ILE A 115 -17.77 -0.65 13.80
CA ILE A 115 -17.11 -1.92 14.10
C ILE A 115 -18.10 -2.85 14.75
N THR A 116 -18.25 -4.06 14.21
CA THR A 116 -19.02 -5.12 14.88
C THR A 116 -18.04 -6.16 15.43
N LEU A 117 -18.04 -6.35 16.74
CA LEU A 117 -17.23 -7.33 17.43
C LEU A 117 -17.80 -8.74 17.27
N ALA A 118 -17.02 -9.76 17.63
CA ALA A 118 -17.43 -11.17 17.57
C ALA A 118 -18.64 -11.50 18.49
N ASP A 119 -18.79 -10.76 19.57
CA ASP A 119 -19.92 -10.89 20.53
C ASP A 119 -21.17 -10.13 20.08
N GLY A 120 -21.13 -9.44 18.94
CA GLY A 120 -22.27 -8.69 18.38
C GLY A 120 -22.36 -7.23 18.85
N ARG A 121 -21.48 -6.75 19.72
CA ARG A 121 -21.42 -5.31 20.06
C ARG A 121 -21.07 -4.50 18.81
N VAL A 122 -21.77 -3.38 18.62
CA VAL A 122 -21.50 -2.42 17.52
C VAL A 122 -20.95 -1.13 18.13
N LEU A 123 -19.76 -0.75 17.70
CA LEU A 123 -19.02 0.40 18.20
C LEU A 123 -18.76 1.39 17.06
N SER A 124 -18.83 2.69 17.37
CA SER A 124 -18.35 3.72 16.43
C SER A 124 -16.84 3.83 16.54
N ALA A 125 -16.14 3.83 15.41
CA ALA A 125 -14.70 3.97 15.37
C ALA A 125 -14.27 5.34 14.88
N THR A 126 -13.19 5.85 15.47
CA THR A 126 -12.54 7.10 15.05
C THR A 126 -11.26 6.76 14.28
N PRO A 127 -11.07 7.27 13.06
CA PRO A 127 -9.81 7.11 12.35
C PRO A 127 -8.69 7.90 13.04
N ILE A 128 -7.58 7.23 13.34
CA ILE A 128 -6.36 7.85 13.90
C ILE A 128 -5.47 8.36 12.77
N GLY A 129 -5.31 7.57 11.72
CA GLY A 129 -4.55 7.92 10.54
C GLY A 129 -4.58 6.80 9.51
N SER A 130 -4.08 7.10 8.32
CA SER A 130 -4.01 6.11 7.23
C SER A 130 -2.84 6.37 6.31
N ASP A 131 -2.41 5.32 5.64
CA ASP A 131 -1.35 5.31 4.64
C ASP A 131 -1.86 4.66 3.35
N GLU A 132 -2.09 5.48 2.34
CA GLU A 132 -2.53 5.03 1.02
C GLU A 132 -1.46 4.23 0.28
N GLN A 133 -0.18 4.53 0.52
CA GLN A 133 0.93 3.90 -0.21
C GLN A 133 1.18 2.44 0.20
N VAL A 134 0.75 2.05 1.41
CA VAL A 134 0.85 0.67 1.92
C VAL A 134 -0.53 0.05 2.12
N ASP A 135 -1.61 0.80 1.86
CA ASP A 135 -3.01 0.38 2.08
C ASP A 135 -3.30 0.00 3.54
N LEU A 136 -2.87 0.82 4.50
CA LEU A 136 -3.13 0.61 5.92
C LEU A 136 -3.88 1.79 6.55
N ALA A 137 -4.73 1.49 7.53
CA ALA A 137 -5.37 2.48 8.39
C ALA A 137 -5.45 1.98 9.83
N VAL A 138 -5.37 2.92 10.78
CA VAL A 138 -5.55 2.69 12.20
C VAL A 138 -6.81 3.38 12.66
N LEU A 139 -7.68 2.62 13.32
CA LEU A 139 -8.91 3.08 13.94
C LEU A 139 -8.79 2.94 15.45
N LYS A 140 -9.55 3.75 16.18
CA LYS A 140 -9.70 3.64 17.62
C LYS A 140 -11.18 3.44 17.97
N VAL A 141 -11.44 2.50 18.89
CA VAL A 141 -12.74 2.30 19.52
C VAL A 141 -12.60 2.44 21.03
N GLU A 142 -13.68 2.83 21.69
CA GLU A 142 -13.77 2.85 23.15
C GLU A 142 -14.64 1.67 23.58
N ALA A 143 -14.03 0.64 24.12
CA ALA A 143 -14.73 -0.52 24.66
C ALA A 143 -13.83 -1.29 25.63
N ASP A 144 -14.46 -1.87 26.65
CA ASP A 144 -13.85 -2.83 27.56
C ASP A 144 -13.94 -4.26 26.99
N ASP A 145 -13.11 -5.15 27.51
CA ASP A 145 -13.12 -6.59 27.17
C ASP A 145 -12.92 -6.86 25.67
N LEU A 146 -11.96 -6.18 25.07
CA LEU A 146 -11.50 -6.48 23.71
C LEU A 146 -10.51 -7.64 23.74
N ALA A 147 -10.59 -8.53 22.75
CA ALA A 147 -9.54 -9.50 22.47
C ALA A 147 -8.55 -8.89 21.46
N GLU A 148 -7.26 -9.22 21.58
CA GLU A 148 -6.20 -8.77 20.68
C GLU A 148 -5.42 -9.93 20.09
N ILE A 149 -4.68 -9.69 18.99
CA ILE A 149 -3.76 -10.64 18.39
C ILE A 149 -2.33 -10.11 18.52
N ASP A 150 -1.45 -10.92 19.11
CA ASP A 150 -0.02 -10.63 19.19
C ASP A 150 0.63 -10.65 17.82
N PHE A 151 1.54 -9.71 17.56
CA PHE A 151 2.35 -9.70 16.35
C PHE A 151 3.45 -10.77 16.38
N ALA A 152 3.59 -11.52 15.29
CA ALA A 152 4.79 -12.30 15.01
C ALA A 152 5.86 -11.42 14.33
N ASP A 153 7.09 -11.93 14.29
CA ASP A 153 8.15 -11.37 13.46
C ASP A 153 8.06 -11.95 12.04
N SER A 154 7.49 -11.18 11.12
CA SER A 154 7.29 -11.61 9.73
C SER A 154 8.59 -11.75 8.93
N SER A 155 9.75 -11.29 9.45
CA SER A 155 11.06 -11.50 8.80
C SER A 155 11.54 -12.96 8.89
N ASN A 156 11.00 -13.74 9.83
CA ASN A 156 11.34 -15.14 10.02
C ASN A 156 10.51 -16.11 9.18
N LEU A 157 9.51 -15.60 8.43
CA LEU A 157 8.65 -16.43 7.59
C LEU A 157 9.43 -17.11 6.47
N GLN A 158 9.02 -18.33 6.18
CA GLN A 158 9.57 -19.13 5.08
C GLN A 158 8.46 -19.59 4.14
N VAL A 159 8.80 -19.74 2.85
CA VAL A 159 7.90 -20.36 1.89
C VAL A 159 7.61 -21.80 2.32
N GLY A 160 6.32 -22.15 2.41
CA GLY A 160 5.86 -23.43 2.93
C GLY A 160 5.31 -23.38 4.36
N ASP A 161 5.49 -22.29 5.12
CA ASP A 161 4.89 -22.13 6.43
C ASP A 161 3.37 -22.12 6.33
N PHE A 162 2.71 -22.84 7.22
CA PHE A 162 1.25 -22.86 7.29
C PHE A 162 0.71 -21.54 7.82
N VAL A 163 -0.35 -21.05 7.18
CA VAL A 163 -1.03 -19.79 7.53
C VAL A 163 -2.53 -19.95 7.53
N VAL A 164 -3.19 -19.11 8.33
CA VAL A 164 -4.65 -19.04 8.40
C VAL A 164 -5.09 -17.61 8.17
N ALA A 165 -5.94 -17.39 7.17
CA ALA A 165 -6.55 -16.11 6.90
C ALA A 165 -7.91 -16.05 7.58
N ILE A 166 -8.14 -14.98 8.36
CA ILE A 166 -9.35 -14.75 9.13
C ILE A 166 -9.92 -13.40 8.72
N GLY A 167 -11.22 -13.38 8.39
CA GLY A 167 -11.95 -12.15 8.12
C GLY A 167 -13.36 -12.23 8.68
N SER A 168 -14.06 -11.10 8.72
CA SER A 168 -15.44 -10.99 9.19
C SER A 168 -16.33 -10.31 8.14
N PRO A 169 -16.53 -10.95 6.96
CA PRO A 169 -17.35 -10.37 5.92
C PRO A 169 -18.81 -10.23 6.39
N PHE A 170 -19.41 -9.07 6.09
CA PHE A 170 -20.84 -8.80 6.32
C PHE A 170 -21.36 -8.90 7.78
N GLY A 171 -20.48 -9.06 8.78
CA GLY A 171 -20.87 -9.13 10.19
C GLY A 171 -21.75 -10.35 10.57
N LEU A 172 -21.82 -11.37 9.72
CA LEU A 172 -22.65 -12.55 9.94
C LEU A 172 -21.93 -13.68 10.71
N SER A 173 -20.66 -13.88 10.43
CA SER A 173 -19.72 -14.79 11.12
C SER A 173 -18.33 -14.63 10.52
N GLN A 174 -17.31 -14.97 11.30
CA GLN A 174 -15.94 -15.00 10.79
C GLN A 174 -15.79 -16.08 9.71
N THR A 175 -15.04 -15.73 8.66
CA THR A 175 -14.62 -16.65 7.62
C THR A 175 -13.17 -17.01 7.84
N VAL A 176 -12.87 -18.29 7.87
CA VAL A 176 -11.53 -18.84 8.07
C VAL A 176 -11.13 -19.65 6.86
N THR A 177 -9.96 -19.36 6.32
CA THR A 177 -9.35 -20.17 5.26
C THR A 177 -7.91 -20.48 5.65
N SER A 178 -7.36 -21.60 5.19
CA SER A 178 -5.99 -22.01 5.48
C SER A 178 -5.21 -22.28 4.20
N GLY A 179 -3.92 -22.11 4.28
CA GLY A 179 -2.98 -22.33 3.20
C GLY A 179 -1.55 -22.28 3.69
N ILE A 180 -0.64 -21.91 2.80
CA ILE A 180 0.79 -21.74 3.10
C ILE A 180 1.28 -20.37 2.61
N VAL A 181 2.43 -19.95 3.09
CA VAL A 181 3.23 -18.90 2.47
C VAL A 181 3.73 -19.42 1.13
N SER A 182 3.20 -18.91 0.02
CA SER A 182 3.56 -19.33 -1.34
C SER A 182 4.78 -18.57 -1.86
N ALA A 183 4.95 -17.30 -1.44
CA ALA A 183 6.13 -16.48 -1.75
C ALA A 183 6.23 -15.32 -0.77
N LEU A 184 7.41 -14.70 -0.70
CA LEU A 184 7.72 -13.52 0.09
C LEU A 184 8.29 -12.42 -0.80
N GLY A 185 8.14 -11.16 -0.37
CA GLY A 185 8.69 -10.01 -1.08
C GLY A 185 8.07 -9.79 -2.46
N ARG A 186 6.75 -10.06 -2.62
CA ARG A 186 6.04 -9.81 -3.86
C ARG A 186 5.82 -8.33 -4.07
N SER A 187 6.22 -7.84 -5.24
CA SER A 187 6.20 -6.43 -5.62
C SER A 187 6.09 -6.29 -7.14
N GLY A 188 5.86 -5.05 -7.62
CA GLY A 188 5.68 -4.76 -9.05
C GLY A 188 4.34 -5.25 -9.59
N LEU A 189 3.35 -5.41 -8.70
CA LEU A 189 2.00 -5.84 -9.05
C LEU A 189 1.13 -4.64 -9.48
N GLY A 190 1.54 -3.42 -9.12
CA GLY A 190 0.81 -2.19 -9.38
C GLY A 190 -0.46 -2.06 -8.54
N ILE A 191 -0.48 -2.71 -7.36
CA ILE A 191 -1.59 -2.69 -6.43
C ILE A 191 -1.45 -1.47 -5.51
N GLU A 192 -0.23 -1.27 -4.95
CA GLU A 192 0.08 -0.20 -3.99
C GLU A 192 1.42 0.48 -4.33
N GLY A 193 1.70 1.62 -3.68
CA GLY A 193 2.94 2.37 -3.91
C GLY A 193 4.18 1.67 -3.38
N TYR A 194 4.07 1.03 -2.20
CA TYR A 194 5.13 0.22 -1.61
C TYR A 194 4.64 -1.21 -1.43
N GLU A 195 5.18 -2.11 -2.22
CA GLU A 195 4.79 -3.51 -2.22
C GLU A 195 5.89 -4.39 -1.65
N ASP A 196 5.57 -5.19 -0.63
CA ASP A 196 6.39 -6.25 -0.03
C ASP A 196 5.51 -7.39 0.45
N PHE A 197 4.55 -7.82 -0.36
CA PHE A 197 3.50 -8.71 0.09
C PHE A 197 3.99 -10.13 0.41
N ILE A 198 3.37 -10.71 1.45
CA ILE A 198 3.30 -12.15 1.66
C ILE A 198 2.28 -12.69 0.67
N GLN A 199 2.68 -13.62 -0.21
CA GLN A 199 1.76 -14.34 -1.06
C GLN A 199 1.32 -15.63 -0.37
N THR A 200 0.02 -15.93 -0.42
CA THR A 200 -0.57 -17.17 0.14
C THR A 200 -1.59 -17.76 -0.82
N ASP A 201 -1.80 -19.08 -0.74
CA ASP A 201 -2.91 -19.78 -1.37
C ASP A 201 -4.13 -19.94 -0.47
N ALA A 202 -4.04 -19.52 0.81
CA ALA A 202 -5.22 -19.31 1.64
C ALA A 202 -6.20 -18.39 0.92
N SER A 203 -7.46 -18.79 0.82
CA SER A 203 -8.45 -18.06 0.03
C SER A 203 -8.77 -16.71 0.63
N ILE A 204 -8.28 -15.63 -0.01
CA ILE A 204 -8.67 -14.25 0.28
C ILE A 204 -9.80 -13.87 -0.68
N ASN A 205 -10.90 -13.33 -0.16
CA ASN A 205 -12.06 -12.90 -0.92
C ASN A 205 -12.54 -11.54 -0.40
N PRO A 206 -13.39 -10.80 -1.15
CA PRO A 206 -14.01 -9.58 -0.67
C PRO A 206 -14.66 -9.78 0.71
N GLY A 207 -14.28 -8.90 1.66
CA GLY A 207 -14.66 -8.98 3.08
C GLY A 207 -13.56 -9.52 3.99
N ASN A 208 -12.58 -10.30 3.50
CA ASN A 208 -11.39 -10.65 4.28
C ASN A 208 -10.33 -9.54 4.30
N SER A 209 -10.43 -8.56 3.39
CA SER A 209 -9.52 -7.40 3.36
C SER A 209 -9.56 -6.66 4.69
N GLY A 210 -8.38 -6.34 5.23
CA GLY A 210 -8.18 -5.75 6.55
C GLY A 210 -8.19 -6.77 7.70
N GLY A 211 -8.54 -8.04 7.44
CA GLY A 211 -8.49 -9.13 8.41
C GLY A 211 -7.09 -9.70 8.61
N ALA A 212 -6.97 -10.65 9.53
CA ALA A 212 -5.70 -11.23 9.94
C ALA A 212 -5.22 -12.35 9.01
N LEU A 213 -3.92 -12.38 8.73
CA LEU A 213 -3.19 -13.58 8.35
C LEU A 213 -2.36 -13.98 9.58
N VAL A 214 -2.57 -15.21 10.09
CA VAL A 214 -1.93 -15.68 11.33
C VAL A 214 -1.14 -16.96 11.10
N ASP A 215 -0.14 -17.20 11.97
CA ASP A 215 0.59 -18.46 12.06
C ASP A 215 -0.27 -19.52 12.83
N LEU A 216 0.23 -20.76 12.93
CA LEU A 216 -0.45 -21.83 13.67
C LEU A 216 -0.50 -21.58 15.18
N ASN A 217 0.24 -20.61 15.72
CA ASN A 217 0.14 -20.20 17.12
C ASN A 217 -0.91 -19.11 17.33
N GLY A 218 -1.52 -18.60 16.26
CA GLY A 218 -2.49 -17.50 16.28
C GLY A 218 -1.87 -16.11 16.32
N ARG A 219 -0.57 -15.96 16.02
CA ARG A 219 0.10 -14.66 15.99
C ARG A 219 -0.03 -14.03 14.60
N LEU A 220 -0.21 -12.72 14.57
CA LEU A 220 -0.38 -11.94 13.35
C LEU A 220 0.93 -11.92 12.55
N ILE A 221 0.91 -12.48 11.35
CA ILE A 221 2.01 -12.43 10.38
C ILE A 221 1.76 -11.45 9.24
N GLY A 222 0.52 -10.98 9.06
CA GLY A 222 0.16 -9.97 8.08
C GLY A 222 -1.30 -9.56 8.12
N ILE A 223 -1.62 -8.49 7.38
CA ILE A 223 -2.99 -8.01 7.12
C ILE A 223 -3.39 -8.39 5.70
N ASN A 224 -4.47 -9.13 5.55
CA ASN A 224 -5.02 -9.50 4.24
C ASN A 224 -5.41 -8.24 3.46
N THR A 225 -4.99 -8.10 2.20
CA THR A 225 -5.27 -6.88 1.43
C THR A 225 -5.90 -7.17 0.07
N ALA A 226 -5.22 -7.86 -0.83
CA ALA A 226 -5.60 -7.94 -2.22
C ALA A 226 -5.59 -9.37 -2.75
N ILE A 227 -6.25 -9.55 -3.90
CA ILE A 227 -6.17 -10.77 -4.71
C ILE A 227 -5.84 -10.39 -6.16
N VAL A 228 -5.08 -11.25 -6.85
CA VAL A 228 -5.05 -11.22 -8.32
C VAL A 228 -6.23 -12.05 -8.82
N ALA A 229 -7.26 -11.38 -9.28
CA ALA A 229 -8.52 -12.03 -9.67
C ALA A 229 -9.02 -11.52 -11.04
N PRO A 230 -8.53 -12.07 -12.16
CA PRO A 230 -8.98 -11.65 -13.49
C PRO A 230 -10.50 -11.76 -13.71
N SER A 231 -11.16 -12.64 -12.95
CA SER A 231 -12.61 -12.90 -13.02
C SER A 231 -13.38 -12.50 -11.73
N GLY A 232 -12.74 -11.78 -10.80
CA GLY A 232 -13.38 -11.29 -9.55
C GLY A 232 -13.45 -12.31 -8.41
N GLY A 233 -12.94 -13.53 -8.57
CA GLY A 233 -12.86 -14.56 -7.51
C GLY A 233 -11.42 -15.04 -7.27
N ASN A 234 -11.13 -15.54 -6.06
CA ASN A 234 -9.82 -16.07 -5.70
C ASN A 234 -9.43 -17.25 -6.62
N VAL A 235 -8.22 -17.19 -7.16
CA VAL A 235 -7.62 -18.25 -8.02
C VAL A 235 -6.43 -18.93 -7.31
N GLY A 236 -6.36 -18.87 -5.98
CA GLY A 236 -5.25 -19.40 -5.19
C GLY A 236 -4.07 -18.44 -5.08
N ILE A 237 -4.29 -17.14 -5.29
CA ILE A 237 -3.27 -16.10 -5.17
C ILE A 237 -3.87 -14.96 -4.31
N GLY A 238 -3.52 -14.95 -3.05
CA GLY A 238 -3.85 -13.91 -2.09
C GLY A 238 -2.59 -13.18 -1.60
N PHE A 239 -2.74 -11.95 -1.17
CA PHE A 239 -1.66 -11.10 -0.66
C PHE A 239 -1.99 -10.54 0.71
N ALA A 240 -0.97 -10.45 1.56
CA ALA A 240 -1.04 -9.80 2.85
C ALA A 240 0.15 -8.86 3.08
N ILE A 241 -0.09 -7.76 3.76
CA ILE A 241 0.94 -6.79 4.18
C ILE A 241 1.67 -7.40 5.39
N PRO A 242 3.02 -7.52 5.39
CA PRO A 242 3.76 -8.17 6.47
C PRO A 242 3.58 -7.49 7.83
N ALA A 243 3.49 -8.27 8.89
CA ALA A 243 3.25 -7.79 10.26
C ALA A 243 4.28 -6.77 10.76
N ASN A 244 5.57 -6.91 10.40
CA ASN A 244 6.60 -5.93 10.76
C ASN A 244 6.35 -4.57 10.10
N MET A 245 5.91 -4.56 8.82
CA MET A 245 5.53 -3.33 8.13
C MET A 245 4.27 -2.72 8.75
N VAL A 246 3.26 -3.56 9.05
CA VAL A 246 2.03 -3.12 9.74
C VAL A 246 2.37 -2.42 11.06
N ARG A 247 3.21 -3.05 11.90
CA ARG A 247 3.62 -2.49 13.20
C ARG A 247 4.34 -1.16 13.04
N ALA A 248 5.28 -1.06 12.10
CA ALA A 248 6.07 0.15 11.86
C ALA A 248 5.16 1.32 11.41
N ILE A 249 4.28 1.09 10.45
CA ILE A 249 3.32 2.09 9.94
C ILE A 249 2.31 2.47 11.04
N MET A 250 1.74 1.48 11.75
CA MET A 250 0.81 1.73 12.85
C MET A 250 1.39 2.67 13.90
N ASN A 251 2.63 2.45 14.33
CA ASN A 251 3.29 3.32 15.32
C ASN A 251 3.40 4.76 14.82
N GLN A 252 3.76 4.98 13.56
CA GLN A 252 3.80 6.31 12.95
C GLN A 252 2.41 6.97 12.94
N LEU A 253 1.38 6.22 12.56
CA LEU A 253 0.02 6.73 12.53
C LEU A 253 -0.50 7.08 13.93
N ILE A 254 -0.19 6.28 14.95
CA ILE A 254 -0.58 6.55 16.34
C ILE A 254 0.15 7.79 16.88
N GLU A 255 1.46 7.89 16.65
CA GLU A 255 2.29 8.96 17.22
C GLU A 255 2.09 10.30 16.50
N HIS A 256 1.90 10.27 15.16
CA HIS A 256 1.92 11.48 14.35
C HIS A 256 0.62 11.74 13.57
N GLY A 257 -0.30 10.79 13.50
CA GLY A 257 -1.49 10.87 12.65
C GLY A 257 -1.21 10.63 11.16
N GLU A 258 0.06 10.59 10.76
CA GLU A 258 0.53 10.40 9.39
C GLU A 258 1.86 9.63 9.36
N VAL A 259 2.21 9.03 8.22
CA VAL A 259 3.48 8.35 8.04
C VAL A 259 4.54 9.33 7.54
N ARG A 260 5.55 9.61 8.37
CA ARG A 260 6.66 10.51 8.06
C ARG A 260 7.83 9.75 7.46
N ARG A 261 7.68 9.33 6.21
CA ARG A 261 8.77 8.67 5.49
C ARG A 261 9.94 9.60 5.30
N GLY A 262 11.12 9.04 5.48
CA GLY A 262 12.34 9.78 5.26
C GLY A 262 12.71 9.90 3.79
N TYR A 263 13.42 10.96 3.48
CA TYR A 263 13.99 11.17 2.16
C TYR A 263 15.44 10.69 2.14
N LEU A 264 15.74 9.73 1.29
CA LEU A 264 17.09 9.18 1.17
C LEU A 264 17.97 10.03 0.25
N GLY A 265 17.37 10.60 -0.79
CA GLY A 265 18.05 11.44 -1.77
C GLY A 265 18.94 10.65 -2.71
N LEU A 266 18.44 9.52 -3.20
CA LEU A 266 19.16 8.72 -4.19
C LEU A 266 18.19 8.14 -5.23
N ALA A 267 18.70 8.00 -6.45
CA ALA A 267 18.07 7.21 -7.50
C ALA A 267 18.80 5.89 -7.64
N ILE A 268 18.03 4.80 -7.79
CA ILE A 268 18.58 3.45 -7.90
C ILE A 268 18.09 2.73 -9.15
N GLN A 269 18.87 1.75 -9.58
CA GLN A 269 18.55 0.85 -10.68
C GLN A 269 18.87 -0.59 -10.28
N GLY A 270 18.06 -1.54 -10.75
CA GLY A 270 18.34 -2.97 -10.55
C GLY A 270 19.62 -3.40 -11.23
N LEU A 271 20.41 -4.23 -10.58
CA LEU A 271 21.64 -4.81 -11.13
C LEU A 271 21.28 -5.99 -12.02
N ASN A 272 21.41 -5.82 -13.35
CA ASN A 272 21.28 -6.90 -14.32
C ASN A 272 22.68 -7.48 -14.69
N VAL A 273 22.70 -8.51 -15.55
CA VAL A 273 23.95 -9.20 -15.95
C VAL A 273 24.92 -8.24 -16.62
N GLU A 274 24.44 -7.41 -17.53
CA GLU A 274 25.26 -6.47 -18.30
C GLU A 274 25.91 -5.41 -17.39
N LEU A 275 25.14 -4.90 -16.40
CA LEU A 275 25.69 -3.96 -15.42
C LEU A 275 26.65 -4.65 -14.46
N ALA A 276 26.38 -5.89 -14.03
CA ALA A 276 27.28 -6.62 -13.17
C ALA A 276 28.66 -6.83 -13.85
N GLU A 277 28.67 -7.20 -15.13
CA GLU A 277 29.89 -7.32 -15.93
C GLU A 277 30.62 -5.96 -16.06
N ALA A 278 29.88 -4.87 -16.33
CA ALA A 278 30.45 -3.53 -16.47
C ALA A 278 31.07 -3.02 -15.16
N PHE A 279 30.46 -3.35 -14.00
CA PHE A 279 31.00 -3.02 -12.67
C PHE A 279 32.05 -4.03 -12.16
N GLY A 280 32.32 -5.11 -12.92
CA GLY A 280 33.28 -6.13 -12.53
C GLY A 280 32.90 -6.94 -11.30
N VAL A 281 31.58 -7.16 -11.10
CA VAL A 281 31.05 -7.89 -9.95
C VAL A 281 30.48 -9.24 -10.40
N GLU A 282 30.81 -10.31 -9.68
CA GLU A 282 30.40 -11.69 -10.03
C GLU A 282 28.91 -11.97 -9.72
N ARG A 283 28.24 -11.08 -8.98
CA ARG A 283 26.86 -11.29 -8.49
C ARG A 283 25.92 -10.27 -9.11
N THR A 284 24.80 -10.75 -9.63
CA THR A 284 23.67 -9.92 -10.09
C THR A 284 22.71 -9.54 -8.94
N LYS A 285 23.21 -9.47 -7.70
CA LYS A 285 22.42 -9.17 -6.50
C LYS A 285 22.79 -7.79 -5.98
N GLY A 286 21.78 -6.96 -5.80
CA GLY A 286 21.93 -5.60 -5.30
C GLY A 286 21.21 -4.59 -6.18
N VAL A 287 21.28 -3.33 -5.80
CA VAL A 287 20.80 -2.19 -6.57
C VAL A 287 21.93 -1.18 -6.76
N VAL A 288 22.04 -0.63 -7.97
CA VAL A 288 23.06 0.36 -8.31
C VAL A 288 22.52 1.75 -7.98
N VAL A 289 23.31 2.54 -7.27
CA VAL A 289 23.05 3.97 -7.08
C VAL A 289 23.40 4.70 -8.39
N VAL A 290 22.40 5.31 -9.00
CA VAL A 290 22.53 6.05 -10.27
C VAL A 290 22.85 7.52 -10.02
N GLU A 291 22.20 8.11 -9.01
CA GLU A 291 22.33 9.51 -8.65
C GLU A 291 22.19 9.68 -7.14
N VAL A 292 22.95 10.60 -6.58
CA VAL A 292 22.85 11.04 -5.19
C VAL A 292 22.55 12.53 -5.18
N ASP A 293 21.50 12.91 -4.48
CA ASP A 293 21.07 14.31 -4.40
C ASP A 293 21.98 15.13 -3.50
N PRO A 294 22.32 16.35 -3.90
CA PRO A 294 23.04 17.27 -3.03
C PRO A 294 22.28 17.52 -1.71
N GLU A 295 23.05 17.64 -0.63
CA GLU A 295 22.55 17.89 0.74
C GLU A 295 21.61 16.81 1.29
N SER A 296 21.48 15.65 0.61
CA SER A 296 20.65 14.54 1.04
C SER A 296 21.29 13.68 2.12
N ALA A 297 20.48 12.82 2.76
CA ALA A 297 20.96 11.81 3.70
C ALA A 297 21.98 10.86 3.03
N ALA A 298 21.75 10.50 1.78
CA ALA A 298 22.65 9.64 0.99
C ALA A 298 24.03 10.30 0.77
N GLU A 299 24.08 11.59 0.41
CA GLU A 299 25.33 12.33 0.24
C GLU A 299 26.07 12.44 1.59
N GLN A 300 25.36 12.78 2.67
CA GLN A 300 25.94 12.89 4.02
C GLN A 300 26.53 11.57 4.51
N ALA A 301 25.88 10.43 4.17
CA ALA A 301 26.40 9.10 4.45
C ALA A 301 27.61 8.72 3.57
N GLY A 302 27.92 9.51 2.55
CA GLY A 302 29.02 9.27 1.62
C GLY A 302 28.71 8.28 0.51
N LEU A 303 27.42 8.05 0.19
CA LEU A 303 26.99 7.29 -1.00
C LEU A 303 27.44 8.04 -2.27
N GLN A 304 27.74 7.29 -3.31
CA GLN A 304 28.19 7.80 -4.59
C GLN A 304 27.49 7.06 -5.75
N ALA A 305 27.32 7.74 -6.87
CA ALA A 305 26.89 7.08 -8.10
C ALA A 305 27.88 5.96 -8.46
N GLY A 306 27.37 4.78 -8.80
CA GLY A 306 28.12 3.56 -9.05
C GLY A 306 28.31 2.64 -7.86
N ASP A 307 27.87 3.03 -6.65
CA ASP A 307 27.79 2.09 -5.51
C ASP A 307 26.71 1.04 -5.76
N ILE A 308 26.97 -0.18 -5.34
CA ILE A 308 25.99 -1.26 -5.35
C ILE A 308 25.56 -1.54 -3.92
N ILE A 309 24.32 -1.20 -3.57
CA ILE A 309 23.76 -1.50 -2.24
C ILE A 309 23.41 -2.98 -2.20
N THR A 310 24.01 -3.72 -1.27
CA THR A 310 23.84 -5.17 -1.10
C THR A 310 23.10 -5.53 0.17
N GLN A 311 23.06 -4.61 1.16
CA GLN A 311 22.34 -4.82 2.43
C GLN A 311 21.84 -3.48 2.98
N VAL A 312 20.66 -3.52 3.60
CA VAL A 312 20.04 -2.43 4.33
C VAL A 312 19.59 -2.96 5.70
N GLY A 313 20.16 -2.43 6.77
CA GLY A 313 19.98 -2.98 8.10
C GLY A 313 20.42 -4.44 8.15
N SER A 314 19.52 -5.33 8.56
CA SER A 314 19.75 -6.78 8.55
C SER A 314 19.34 -7.47 7.24
N ARG A 315 18.66 -6.77 6.32
CA ARG A 315 18.06 -7.36 5.11
C ARG A 315 19.00 -7.29 3.92
N GLN A 316 19.24 -8.44 3.29
CA GLN A 316 19.97 -8.51 2.02
C GLN A 316 19.12 -7.92 0.90
N ILE A 317 19.74 -7.11 0.06
CA ILE A 317 19.14 -6.51 -1.13
C ILE A 317 19.57 -7.32 -2.35
N THR A 318 18.60 -7.95 -3.00
CA THR A 318 18.84 -8.77 -4.19
C THR A 318 18.24 -8.16 -5.45
N LYS A 319 17.21 -7.35 -5.31
CA LYS A 319 16.47 -6.67 -6.37
C LYS A 319 15.96 -5.31 -5.89
N ILE A 320 15.52 -4.49 -6.82
CA ILE A 320 15.06 -3.11 -6.54
C ILE A 320 13.88 -3.07 -5.55
N SER A 321 12.98 -4.05 -5.62
CA SER A 321 11.83 -4.13 -4.70
C SER A 321 12.23 -4.42 -3.27
N ASP A 322 13.32 -5.17 -3.02
CA ASP A 322 13.82 -5.39 -1.66
C ASP A 322 14.25 -4.06 -1.03
N PHE A 323 14.86 -3.18 -1.83
CA PHE A 323 15.22 -1.84 -1.37
C PHE A 323 13.98 -0.96 -1.10
N HIS A 324 13.01 -0.96 -2.01
CA HIS A 324 11.77 -0.19 -1.85
C HIS A 324 11.00 -0.64 -0.61
N SER A 325 10.96 -1.95 -0.33
CA SER A 325 10.33 -2.49 0.89
C SER A 325 10.99 -1.99 2.16
N GLN A 326 12.33 -1.88 2.17
CA GLN A 326 13.04 -1.29 3.30
C GLN A 326 12.81 0.21 3.40
N ALA A 327 12.84 0.93 2.28
CA ALA A 327 12.58 2.36 2.24
C ALA A 327 11.18 2.74 2.74
N ALA A 328 10.18 1.87 2.54
CA ALA A 328 8.80 2.08 3.02
C ALA A 328 8.69 2.24 4.54
N VAL A 329 9.64 1.64 5.29
CA VAL A 329 9.68 1.66 6.76
C VAL A 329 10.89 2.42 7.32
N MET A 330 11.50 3.30 6.52
CA MET A 330 12.52 4.24 6.97
C MET A 330 11.87 5.59 7.24
N PHE A 331 11.85 5.98 8.49
CA PHE A 331 11.19 7.20 8.93
C PHE A 331 12.20 8.29 9.27
N VAL A 332 11.73 9.53 9.27
CA VAL A 332 12.55 10.68 9.66
C VAL A 332 13.09 10.48 11.08
N GLY A 333 14.40 10.57 11.22
CA GLY A 333 15.13 10.37 12.46
C GLY A 333 15.73 8.99 12.66
N ASP A 334 15.40 8.01 11.79
CA ASP A 334 16.00 6.68 11.83
C ASP A 334 17.47 6.74 11.39
N SER A 335 18.29 5.83 11.94
CA SER A 335 19.65 5.57 11.49
C SER A 335 19.75 4.14 10.97
N VAL A 336 20.13 3.99 9.71
CA VAL A 336 20.14 2.69 9.01
C VAL A 336 21.54 2.39 8.49
N ALA A 337 22.05 1.20 8.82
CA ALA A 337 23.31 0.71 8.26
C ALA A 337 23.10 0.20 6.83
N LEU A 338 23.99 0.59 5.93
CA LEU A 338 24.03 0.11 4.55
C LEU A 338 25.34 -0.64 4.32
N GLU A 339 25.29 -1.79 3.63
CA GLU A 339 26.47 -2.36 3.00
C GLU A 339 26.46 -2.04 1.52
N VAL A 340 27.54 -1.44 1.04
CA VAL A 340 27.72 -1.11 -0.36
C VAL A 340 28.99 -1.74 -0.90
N LEU A 341 28.95 -2.15 -2.15
CA LEU A 341 30.11 -2.60 -2.90
C LEU A 341 30.55 -1.44 -3.80
N ARG A 342 31.74 -0.87 -3.51
CA ARG A 342 32.37 0.23 -4.27
C ARG A 342 33.72 -0.23 -4.81
N ALA A 343 33.89 -0.21 -6.12
CA ALA A 343 35.13 -0.66 -6.80
C ALA A 343 35.62 -2.05 -6.29
N GLY A 344 34.69 -2.99 -6.15
CA GLY A 344 34.99 -4.36 -5.70
C GLY A 344 35.25 -4.54 -4.20
N LYS A 345 35.10 -3.46 -3.38
CA LYS A 345 35.31 -3.50 -1.92
C LYS A 345 34.00 -3.24 -1.20
N THR A 346 33.67 -4.08 -0.24
CA THR A 346 32.54 -3.87 0.67
C THR A 346 32.86 -2.74 1.65
N GLN A 347 31.93 -1.79 1.80
CA GLN A 347 31.97 -0.71 2.77
C GLN A 347 30.68 -0.67 3.54
N SER A 348 30.74 -0.34 4.83
CA SER A 348 29.57 -0.10 5.68
C SER A 348 29.42 1.42 5.84
N LEU A 349 28.23 1.92 5.55
CA LEU A 349 27.84 3.33 5.68
C LEU A 349 26.67 3.42 6.67
N SER A 350 26.58 4.52 7.41
CA SER A 350 25.43 4.83 8.25
C SER A 350 24.63 5.96 7.61
N LEU A 351 23.38 5.69 7.31
CA LEU A 351 22.44 6.63 6.70
C LEU A 351 21.51 7.16 7.78
N GLU A 352 21.61 8.44 8.11
CA GLU A 352 20.67 9.11 9.00
C GLU A 352 19.52 9.68 8.15
N ILE A 353 18.32 9.14 8.38
CA ILE A 353 17.15 9.46 7.56
C ILE A 353 16.67 10.87 7.91
N GLY A 354 16.88 11.80 7.00
CA GLY A 354 16.39 13.17 7.09
C GLY A 354 14.90 13.27 6.71
N SER A 355 14.27 14.36 7.16
CA SER A 355 13.03 14.77 6.51
C SER A 355 13.34 15.11 5.06
N ASP A 356 12.44 14.74 4.16
CA ASP A 356 12.49 15.35 2.85
C ASP A 356 12.43 16.87 3.07
N LYS A 357 13.55 17.54 2.77
CA LYS A 357 13.55 18.99 2.65
C LYS A 357 12.81 19.39 1.35
N LEU A 358 11.64 18.78 1.11
CA LEU A 358 10.65 19.33 0.22
C LEU A 358 10.06 20.56 0.93
N GLU A 359 10.95 21.48 1.27
CA GLU A 359 10.58 22.75 1.82
C GLU A 359 9.60 23.40 0.84
N LYS A 360 8.32 23.48 1.25
CA LYS A 360 7.36 24.26 0.49
C LYS A 360 7.82 25.70 0.52
N ILE A 361 8.25 26.18 -0.62
CA ILE A 361 8.74 27.55 -0.75
C ILE A 361 7.64 28.38 -1.40
N SER A 362 7.34 29.55 -0.79
CA SER A 362 6.49 30.52 -1.46
C SER A 362 7.08 30.88 -2.82
N GLY A 363 6.29 30.77 -3.89
CA GLY A 363 6.71 31.11 -5.24
C GLY A 363 7.28 32.52 -5.38
N ARG A 364 6.85 33.44 -4.51
CA ARG A 364 7.43 34.80 -4.40
C ARG A 364 8.94 34.78 -4.10
N ARG A 365 9.44 33.78 -3.37
CA ARG A 365 10.88 33.64 -3.10
C ARG A 365 11.66 33.15 -4.33
N ILE A 366 10.98 32.54 -5.29
CA ILE A 366 11.57 32.11 -6.57
C ILE A 366 11.52 33.27 -7.57
N ASP A 367 10.30 33.80 -7.81
CA ASP A 367 10.06 34.94 -8.71
C ASP A 367 8.76 35.67 -8.30
N GLY A 368 8.75 36.99 -8.40
CA GLY A 368 7.60 37.81 -8.03
C GLY A 368 6.32 37.47 -8.80
N ARG A 369 6.44 36.99 -10.03
CA ARG A 369 5.33 36.55 -10.88
C ARG A 369 4.66 35.25 -10.39
N LEU A 370 5.33 34.49 -9.50
CA LEU A 370 4.81 33.29 -8.87
C LEU A 370 4.20 33.56 -7.48
N THR A 371 3.97 34.85 -7.15
CA THR A 371 3.31 35.21 -5.87
C THR A 371 1.94 34.55 -5.77
N GLY A 372 1.63 33.98 -4.60
CA GLY A 372 0.39 33.25 -4.35
C GLY A 372 0.48 31.75 -4.64
N THR A 373 1.67 31.22 -4.99
CA THR A 373 1.90 29.78 -5.10
C THR A 373 2.76 29.24 -3.96
N GLN A 374 2.56 27.97 -3.61
CA GLN A 374 3.49 27.17 -2.83
C GLN A 374 4.13 26.16 -3.79
N LEU A 375 5.44 26.08 -3.78
CA LEU A 375 6.24 25.29 -4.70
C LEU A 375 7.14 24.33 -3.93
N GLN A 376 7.33 23.15 -4.49
CA GLN A 376 8.12 22.07 -3.90
C GLN A 376 8.87 21.33 -4.98
N ASN A 377 10.08 20.84 -4.70
CA ASN A 377 10.75 19.94 -5.63
C ASN A 377 9.87 18.70 -5.88
N PHE A 378 9.79 18.24 -7.11
CA PHE A 378 9.07 17.04 -7.52
C PHE A 378 10.03 16.07 -8.18
N ARG A 379 9.98 14.80 -7.76
CA ARG A 379 10.64 13.70 -8.44
C ARG A 379 9.66 12.56 -8.61
N ASN A 380 9.64 11.98 -9.78
CA ASN A 380 8.85 10.79 -10.04
C ASN A 380 9.73 9.55 -9.82
N VAL A 381 9.50 8.86 -8.71
CA VAL A 381 10.21 7.62 -8.37
C VAL A 381 9.82 6.46 -9.31
N GLU A 382 8.69 6.57 -10.01
CA GLU A 382 8.09 5.51 -10.84
C GLU A 382 8.29 5.71 -12.35
N ASP A 383 9.37 6.28 -12.80
CA ASP A 383 9.78 6.43 -14.20
C ASP A 383 8.65 6.30 -15.25
N ARG A 384 7.77 7.30 -15.29
CA ARG A 384 6.75 7.46 -16.35
C ARG A 384 7.14 8.56 -17.35
N GLY A 385 8.44 8.76 -17.54
CA GLY A 385 8.96 9.76 -18.50
C GLY A 385 8.94 11.20 -17.99
N LEU A 386 8.70 11.42 -16.70
CA LEU A 386 8.71 12.74 -16.06
C LEU A 386 9.71 12.76 -14.90
N GLY A 387 11.00 12.64 -15.15
CA GLY A 387 12.04 12.41 -14.15
C GLY A 387 12.00 13.36 -12.94
N ALA A 388 12.03 14.68 -13.13
CA ALA A 388 12.04 15.68 -12.06
C ALA A 388 11.39 16.99 -12.49
N GLY A 389 11.02 17.86 -11.52
CA GLY A 389 10.42 19.16 -11.78
C GLY A 389 10.11 19.92 -10.49
N VAL A 390 9.22 20.90 -10.57
CA VAL A 390 8.71 21.65 -9.41
C VAL A 390 7.20 21.53 -9.36
N LEU A 391 6.70 20.93 -8.30
CA LEU A 391 5.25 20.78 -8.04
C LEU A 391 4.68 22.07 -7.48
N VAL A 392 3.57 22.51 -8.01
CA VAL A 392 2.71 23.53 -7.42
C VAL A 392 1.81 22.84 -6.39
N THR A 393 2.16 22.91 -5.11
CA THR A 393 1.42 22.23 -4.04
C THR A 393 0.15 22.97 -3.68
N ASP A 394 0.16 24.30 -3.80
CA ASP A 394 -0.98 25.15 -3.51
C ASP A 394 -0.91 26.44 -4.33
N ILE A 395 -2.09 27.03 -4.62
CA ILE A 395 -2.20 28.28 -5.37
C ILE A 395 -3.45 29.05 -4.95
N ASP A 396 -3.26 30.30 -4.59
CA ASP A 396 -4.34 31.24 -4.31
C ASP A 396 -5.14 31.52 -5.59
N SER A 397 -6.45 31.29 -5.54
CA SER A 397 -7.38 31.49 -6.66
C SER A 397 -7.47 32.94 -7.15
N GLU A 398 -7.09 33.91 -6.30
CA GLU A 398 -7.03 35.34 -6.66
C GLU A 398 -5.67 35.74 -7.21
N SER A 399 -4.68 34.87 -7.14
CA SER A 399 -3.31 35.13 -7.59
C SER A 399 -3.20 35.31 -9.10
N GLN A 400 -2.18 36.03 -9.51
CA GLN A 400 -1.86 36.22 -10.92
C GLN A 400 -1.54 34.87 -11.63
N PRO A 401 -0.72 33.97 -11.08
CA PRO A 401 -0.47 32.66 -11.68
C PRO A 401 -1.73 31.85 -11.95
N TYR A 402 -2.69 31.86 -10.99
CA TYR A 402 -3.98 31.17 -11.15
C TYR A 402 -4.79 31.74 -12.33
N ARG A 403 -4.85 33.07 -12.47
CA ARG A 403 -5.55 33.74 -13.58
C ARG A 403 -4.94 33.42 -14.95
N PHE A 404 -3.62 33.20 -15.01
CA PHE A 404 -2.92 32.77 -16.23
C PHE A 404 -2.95 31.27 -16.46
N GLY A 405 -3.66 30.50 -15.63
CA GLY A 405 -3.96 29.09 -15.87
C GLY A 405 -3.11 28.10 -15.12
N LEU A 406 -2.23 28.53 -14.20
CA LEU A 406 -1.51 27.62 -13.29
C LEU A 406 -2.50 27.05 -12.25
N ARG A 407 -2.29 25.81 -11.84
CA ARG A 407 -3.16 25.12 -10.87
C ARG A 407 -2.32 24.33 -9.87
N ALA A 408 -2.89 24.07 -8.69
CA ALA A 408 -2.34 23.06 -7.77
C ALA A 408 -2.30 21.69 -8.46
N GLY A 409 -1.23 20.93 -8.24
CA GLY A 409 -0.97 19.68 -8.91
C GLY A 409 -0.20 19.81 -10.25
N ASP A 410 0.05 21.02 -10.75
CA ASP A 410 0.91 21.22 -11.92
C ASP A 410 2.36 20.92 -11.56
N ILE A 411 3.09 20.27 -12.47
CA ILE A 411 4.53 20.06 -12.34
C ILE A 411 5.23 20.93 -13.38
N LEU A 412 6.05 21.87 -12.91
CA LEU A 412 6.84 22.75 -13.74
C LEU A 412 8.10 22.01 -14.17
N VAL A 413 8.23 21.73 -15.46
CA VAL A 413 9.36 20.98 -16.05
C VAL A 413 10.20 21.86 -16.97
N GLY A 414 9.87 23.14 -17.09
CA GLY A 414 10.65 24.12 -17.83
C GLY A 414 10.19 25.53 -17.57
N ALA A 415 11.13 26.48 -17.66
CA ALA A 415 10.89 27.91 -17.56
C ALA A 415 11.74 28.65 -18.59
N ASN A 416 11.14 29.61 -19.33
CA ASN A 416 11.85 30.43 -20.33
C ASN A 416 12.71 29.60 -21.31
N ARG A 417 12.20 28.43 -21.74
CA ARG A 417 12.86 27.47 -22.65
C ARG A 417 14.04 26.71 -22.05
N GLN A 418 14.32 26.87 -20.75
CA GLN A 418 15.26 26.01 -20.02
C GLN A 418 14.51 24.87 -19.38
N GLU A 419 15.11 23.68 -19.30
CA GLU A 419 14.61 22.57 -18.50
C GLU A 419 14.71 22.91 -17.01
N VAL A 420 13.73 22.47 -16.23
CA VAL A 420 13.66 22.71 -14.78
C VAL A 420 13.42 21.37 -14.09
N ARG A 421 14.34 20.99 -13.21
CA ARG A 421 14.30 19.77 -12.43
C ARG A 421 14.11 20.02 -10.94
N ASN A 422 14.36 21.26 -10.48
CA ASN A 422 14.28 21.65 -9.07
C ASN A 422 14.03 23.15 -8.91
N LEU A 423 13.81 23.58 -7.68
CA LEU A 423 13.54 24.99 -7.32
C LEU A 423 14.70 25.92 -7.64
N THR A 424 15.95 25.43 -7.56
CA THR A 424 17.14 26.23 -7.89
C THR A 424 17.18 26.53 -9.39
N GLU A 425 17.00 25.51 -10.22
CA GLU A 425 16.95 25.66 -11.68
C GLU A 425 15.75 26.52 -12.12
N LEU A 426 14.58 26.37 -11.43
CA LEU A 426 13.43 27.24 -11.70
C LEU A 426 13.76 28.71 -11.42
N ARG A 427 14.47 29.00 -10.33
CA ARG A 427 14.87 30.38 -9.97
C ARG A 427 15.85 30.96 -11.02
N GLU A 428 16.80 30.18 -11.47
CA GLU A 428 17.78 30.58 -12.49
C GLU A 428 17.08 30.83 -13.83
N ALA A 429 16.25 29.89 -14.27
CA ALA A 429 15.51 30.00 -15.52
C ALA A 429 14.50 31.18 -15.52
N ALA A 430 13.86 31.47 -14.38
CA ALA A 430 12.92 32.59 -14.24
C ALA A 430 13.62 33.95 -14.46
N ARG A 431 14.87 34.08 -14.03
CA ARG A 431 15.66 35.31 -14.16
C ARG A 431 16.06 35.66 -15.62
N LEU A 432 16.00 34.68 -16.54
CA LEU A 432 16.36 34.88 -17.95
C LEU A 432 15.41 35.80 -18.72
N SER A 433 14.21 36.07 -18.20
CA SER A 433 13.25 36.97 -18.80
C SER A 433 12.52 37.77 -17.71
N GLN A 434 12.57 39.10 -17.81
CA GLN A 434 11.86 40.00 -16.88
C GLN A 434 10.44 40.35 -17.36
N ALA A 435 10.19 40.29 -18.66
CA ALA A 435 8.90 40.72 -19.24
C ALA A 435 7.80 39.68 -19.08
N GLN A 436 8.16 38.39 -19.17
CA GLN A 436 7.19 37.29 -19.14
C GLN A 436 7.88 36.02 -18.63
N LEU A 437 7.19 35.26 -17.80
CA LEU A 437 7.63 33.94 -17.36
C LEU A 437 6.84 32.88 -18.14
N LEU A 438 7.52 32.20 -19.07
CA LEU A 438 6.95 31.09 -19.83
C LEU A 438 7.27 29.79 -19.12
N LEU A 439 6.27 29.13 -18.58
CA LEU A 439 6.38 27.85 -17.88
C LEU A 439 5.94 26.70 -18.78
N ARG A 440 6.72 25.63 -18.86
CA ARG A 440 6.28 24.35 -19.40
C ARG A 440 5.78 23.51 -18.23
N VAL A 441 4.50 23.16 -18.28
CA VAL A 441 3.81 22.44 -17.21
C VAL A 441 3.39 21.06 -17.66
N TYR A 442 3.39 20.10 -16.72
CA TYR A 442 2.81 18.79 -16.90
C TYR A 442 1.61 18.67 -15.98
N ARG A 443 0.44 18.30 -16.53
CA ARG A 443 -0.85 18.17 -15.84
C ARG A 443 -1.59 16.99 -16.39
N SER A 444 -2.02 16.06 -15.52
CA SER A 444 -2.88 14.91 -15.90
C SER A 444 -2.40 14.16 -17.15
N GLY A 445 -1.10 13.86 -17.22
CA GLY A 445 -0.53 13.09 -18.34
C GLY A 445 -0.17 13.91 -19.59
N LYS A 446 -0.33 15.24 -19.59
CA LYS A 446 -0.12 16.10 -20.78
C LYS A 446 0.80 17.28 -20.48
N PHE A 447 1.62 17.62 -21.45
CA PHE A 447 2.42 18.85 -21.39
C PHE A 447 1.62 20.04 -21.94
N GLY A 448 1.81 21.21 -21.32
CA GLY A 448 1.26 22.49 -21.74
C GLY A 448 2.19 23.65 -21.44
N PHE A 449 1.78 24.85 -21.81
CA PHE A 449 2.49 26.08 -21.49
C PHE A 449 1.59 27.06 -20.76
N VAL A 450 2.15 27.72 -19.74
CA VAL A 450 1.52 28.83 -19.01
C VAL A 450 2.45 30.02 -19.12
N ALA A 451 1.93 31.18 -19.55
CA ALA A 451 2.70 32.39 -19.70
C ALA A 451 2.19 33.45 -18.72
N ILE A 452 3.00 33.84 -17.73
CA ILE A 452 2.67 34.81 -16.68
C ILE A 452 3.43 36.10 -16.99
N ARG A 453 2.73 37.21 -16.97
CA ARG A 453 3.29 38.54 -17.26
C ARG A 453 3.56 39.34 -16.00
#